data_c2a5019854814a22a29a61cf338044ab
#
_entry.id   c2a5019854814a22a29a61cf338044ab
#
_cell.length_a   1.000
_cell.length_b   1.000
_cell.length_c   1.000
_cell.angle_alpha   90.00
_cell.angle_beta   90.00
_cell.angle_gamma   90.00
#
_symmetry.space_group_name_H-M   'P 1'
#
loop_
_entity.id
_entity.type
_entity.pdbx_description
1 polymer ?
#
loop_
_entity_poly.entity_id
_entity_poly.type
_entity_poly.pdbx_seq_one_letter_code
_entity_poly.pdbx_strand_id
1 'polypeptide(L)'
;MRSIAKLMKDWQFTGPNGVTTAVELPHTWNARDGQDGGNDYWRGCCTYCTRFAAPVYDPAQQQVWLQFEGVNASAAVLLNGQQLCTHDGGYSTFRAEITGLLQAENQLTVQVDNSVNDRVYPQKADFTFYGGIYRDVSLLVVNKNHIALGHFGDTGVKITSDLKEGSADIQVETLVEGEGSVVVGLLDAEGNSVARGEGEKTS
;
A
#
# COMPACT_ATOMS: atom_id res chain seq x y z
N MET A 1 9.12 16.79 3.55
CA MET A 1 7.92 16.90 2.68
C MET A 1 7.63 15.49 2.15
N ARG A 2 6.35 15.12 1.96
CA ARG A 2 5.97 13.84 1.35
C ARG A 2 5.44 14.11 -0.05
N SER A 3 5.94 13.38 -1.06
CA SER A 3 5.37 13.40 -2.41
C SER A 3 4.87 12.01 -2.79
N ILE A 4 3.82 11.96 -3.64
CA ILE A 4 3.18 10.74 -4.08
C ILE A 4 3.08 10.79 -5.61
N ALA A 5 3.61 9.77 -6.28
CA ALA A 5 3.47 9.58 -7.72
C ALA A 5 2.77 8.24 -7.99
N LYS A 6 1.65 8.26 -8.72
CA LYS A 6 0.89 7.05 -9.01
C LYS A 6 1.48 6.30 -10.20
N LEU A 7 1.59 4.98 -10.08
CA LEU A 7 2.00 4.04 -11.13
C LEU A 7 0.76 3.29 -11.65
N MET A 8 -0.12 3.97 -12.38
CA MET A 8 -1.41 3.42 -12.80
C MET A 8 -1.43 2.97 -14.26
N LYS A 9 -0.44 3.37 -15.07
CA LYS A 9 -0.39 3.15 -16.50
C LYS A 9 0.78 2.27 -16.92
N ASP A 10 0.76 1.83 -18.17
CA ASP A 10 1.84 1.10 -18.83
C ASP A 10 2.18 -0.23 -18.17
N TRP A 11 1.15 -0.92 -17.64
CA TRP A 11 1.31 -2.25 -17.10
C TRP A 11 1.11 -3.31 -18.17
N GLN A 12 1.92 -4.37 -18.10
CA GLN A 12 1.77 -5.60 -18.86
C GLN A 12 1.19 -6.67 -17.92
N PHE A 13 0.06 -7.23 -18.27
CA PHE A 13 -0.59 -8.31 -17.56
C PHE A 13 -0.42 -9.62 -18.32
N THR A 14 0.15 -10.63 -17.67
CA THR A 14 0.24 -11.99 -18.22
C THR A 14 -0.77 -12.89 -17.49
N GLY A 15 -1.79 -13.28 -18.22
CA GLY A 15 -2.90 -14.09 -17.72
C GLY A 15 -2.62 -15.60 -17.66
N PRO A 16 -3.63 -16.41 -17.31
CA PRO A 16 -3.49 -17.86 -17.10
C PRO A 16 -3.10 -18.65 -18.38
N ASN A 17 -3.40 -18.11 -19.54
CA ASN A 17 -3.04 -18.69 -20.83
C ASN A 17 -1.64 -18.29 -21.33
N GLY A 18 -0.86 -17.58 -20.52
CA GLY A 18 0.46 -17.07 -20.89
C GLY A 18 0.44 -15.85 -21.84
N VAL A 19 -0.73 -15.37 -22.22
CA VAL A 19 -0.85 -14.20 -23.09
C VAL A 19 -0.64 -12.94 -22.28
N THR A 20 0.21 -12.05 -22.80
CA THR A 20 0.49 -10.74 -22.20
C THR A 20 -0.30 -9.65 -22.93
N THR A 21 -0.99 -8.82 -22.16
CA THR A 21 -1.77 -7.68 -22.66
C THR A 21 -1.41 -6.41 -21.90
N ALA A 22 -1.50 -5.26 -22.57
CA ALA A 22 -1.36 -3.97 -21.90
C ALA A 22 -2.63 -3.66 -21.08
N VAL A 23 -2.44 -3.20 -19.84
CA VAL A 23 -3.54 -2.82 -18.94
C VAL A 23 -3.19 -1.54 -18.20
N GLU A 24 -4.21 -0.85 -17.72
CA GLU A 24 -4.10 0.21 -16.71
C GLU A 24 -4.66 -0.28 -15.38
N LEU A 25 -4.14 0.23 -14.26
CA LEU A 25 -4.70 -0.03 -12.93
C LEU A 25 -5.83 0.98 -12.61
N PRO A 26 -6.83 0.61 -11.83
CA PRO A 26 -7.04 -0.72 -11.22
C PRO A 26 -7.44 -1.78 -12.25
N HIS A 27 -6.96 -3.00 -12.06
CA HIS A 27 -7.24 -4.11 -12.97
C HIS A 27 -7.53 -5.40 -12.21
N THR A 28 -8.52 -6.17 -12.70
CA THR A 28 -8.80 -7.54 -12.27
C THR A 28 -9.06 -8.41 -13.49
N TRP A 29 -8.53 -9.64 -13.47
CA TRP A 29 -8.82 -10.61 -14.55
C TRP A 29 -10.19 -11.27 -14.41
N ASN A 30 -10.84 -11.13 -13.24
CA ASN A 30 -12.17 -11.69 -12.98
C ASN A 30 -13.33 -10.71 -13.27
N ALA A 31 -13.09 -9.59 -13.97
CA ALA A 31 -14.12 -8.57 -14.20
C ALA A 31 -15.37 -9.06 -14.92
N ARG A 32 -15.23 -10.16 -15.69
CA ARG A 32 -16.32 -10.77 -16.47
C ARG A 32 -16.62 -12.23 -16.07
N ASP A 33 -15.76 -12.83 -15.28
CA ASP A 33 -15.93 -14.22 -14.83
C ASP A 33 -17.18 -14.38 -13.97
N GLY A 34 -17.84 -15.52 -14.10
CA GLY A 34 -19.05 -15.87 -13.33
C GLY A 34 -20.29 -15.07 -13.70
N GLN A 35 -20.23 -14.18 -14.72
CA GLN A 35 -21.37 -13.37 -15.18
C GLN A 35 -22.03 -13.91 -16.44
N ASP A 36 -21.52 -14.99 -17.00
CA ASP A 36 -21.90 -15.57 -18.29
C ASP A 36 -22.86 -16.75 -18.19
N GLY A 37 -23.56 -16.88 -17.09
CA GLY A 37 -24.63 -17.89 -16.93
C GLY A 37 -24.25 -19.12 -16.12
N GLY A 38 -23.27 -19.03 -15.23
CA GLY A 38 -23.08 -20.05 -14.20
C GLY A 38 -21.75 -20.78 -14.23
N ASN A 39 -20.79 -20.32 -15.01
CA ASN A 39 -19.42 -20.80 -14.90
C ASN A 39 -18.74 -20.22 -13.66
N ASP A 40 -17.93 -21.03 -13.00
CA ASP A 40 -17.09 -20.56 -11.91
C ASP A 40 -15.99 -19.65 -12.46
N TYR A 41 -15.56 -18.67 -11.66
CA TYR A 41 -14.49 -17.76 -12.08
C TYR A 41 -13.11 -18.39 -11.86
N TRP A 42 -12.16 -18.05 -12.72
CA TRP A 42 -10.82 -18.61 -12.65
C TRP A 42 -10.03 -18.04 -11.47
N ARG A 43 -9.37 -18.91 -10.72
CA ARG A 43 -8.48 -18.60 -9.60
C ARG A 43 -7.10 -19.18 -9.86
N GLY A 44 -6.06 -18.41 -9.58
CA GLY A 44 -4.68 -18.82 -9.79
C GLY A 44 -3.71 -17.65 -9.81
N CYS A 45 -2.48 -17.90 -10.27
CA CYS A 45 -1.41 -16.92 -10.27
C CYS A 45 -1.27 -16.24 -11.64
N CYS A 46 -1.26 -14.90 -11.65
CA CYS A 46 -0.97 -14.07 -12.81
C CYS A 46 0.18 -13.11 -12.50
N THR A 47 0.76 -12.52 -13.55
CA THR A 47 1.90 -11.61 -13.40
C THR A 47 1.58 -10.24 -14.00
N TYR A 48 1.88 -9.21 -13.22
CA TYR A 48 1.90 -7.81 -13.67
C TYR A 48 3.34 -7.32 -13.74
N CYS A 49 3.66 -6.56 -14.79
CA CYS A 49 4.97 -5.95 -14.96
C CYS A 49 4.82 -4.51 -15.49
N THR A 50 5.58 -3.58 -14.92
CA THR A 50 5.71 -2.22 -15.45
C THR A 50 7.14 -1.73 -15.33
N ARG A 51 7.46 -0.64 -16.04
CA ARG A 51 8.74 0.07 -15.93
C ARG A 51 8.49 1.51 -15.51
N PHE A 52 9.39 2.02 -14.70
CA PHE A 52 9.32 3.41 -14.25
C PHE A 52 10.72 3.99 -14.04
N ALA A 53 10.87 5.28 -14.34
CA ALA A 53 12.07 6.03 -13.99
C ALA A 53 12.11 6.31 -12.48
N ALA A 54 13.31 6.31 -11.89
CA ALA A 54 13.44 6.70 -10.48
C ALA A 54 12.85 8.10 -10.25
N PRO A 55 12.10 8.31 -9.16
CA PRO A 55 11.65 9.65 -8.80
C PRO A 55 12.85 10.53 -8.46
N VAL A 56 12.68 11.84 -8.60
CA VAL A 56 13.69 12.79 -8.12
C VAL A 56 13.65 12.83 -6.60
N TYR A 57 14.74 12.49 -5.94
CA TYR A 57 14.87 12.53 -4.49
C TYR A 57 16.33 12.75 -4.07
N ASP A 58 16.56 13.22 -2.85
CA ASP A 58 17.88 13.33 -2.24
C ASP A 58 18.15 12.10 -1.36
N PRO A 59 19.02 11.14 -1.76
CA PRO A 59 19.29 9.94 -0.98
C PRO A 59 19.97 10.20 0.38
N ALA A 60 20.53 11.40 0.60
CA ALA A 60 21.07 11.79 1.89
C ALA A 60 19.96 12.15 2.90
N GLN A 61 18.82 12.66 2.43
CA GLN A 61 17.75 13.20 3.25
C GLN A 61 16.40 12.47 3.11
N GLN A 62 16.24 11.66 2.07
CA GLN A 62 14.95 11.09 1.70
C GLN A 62 15.02 9.57 1.49
N GLN A 63 13.86 8.96 1.58
CA GLN A 63 13.60 7.55 1.28
C GLN A 63 12.50 7.44 0.23
N VAL A 64 12.52 6.35 -0.53
CA VAL A 64 11.51 6.02 -1.54
C VAL A 64 10.86 4.70 -1.18
N TRP A 65 9.53 4.69 -1.23
CA TRP A 65 8.71 3.53 -0.91
C TRP A 65 7.75 3.21 -2.06
N LEU A 66 7.50 1.92 -2.28
CA LEU A 66 6.35 1.44 -3.03
C LEU A 66 5.18 1.23 -2.08
N GLN A 67 3.99 1.69 -2.47
CA GLN A 67 2.73 1.43 -1.76
C GLN A 67 1.75 0.78 -2.71
N PHE A 68 1.13 -0.30 -2.24
CA PHE A 68 0.00 -0.99 -2.88
C PHE A 68 -1.21 -0.85 -1.96
N GLU A 69 -2.32 -0.33 -2.45
CA GLU A 69 -3.53 -0.13 -1.64
C GLU A 69 -4.44 -1.35 -1.59
N GLY A 70 -4.23 -2.30 -2.50
CA GLY A 70 -4.94 -3.58 -2.50
C GLY A 70 -4.55 -4.47 -3.67
N VAL A 71 -4.11 -5.68 -3.34
CA VAL A 71 -3.75 -6.75 -4.30
C VAL A 71 -4.33 -8.05 -3.80
N ASN A 72 -5.26 -8.66 -4.52
CA ASN A 72 -5.95 -9.83 -4.02
C ASN A 72 -5.52 -11.12 -4.76
N ALA A 73 -5.21 -12.15 -4.03
CA ALA A 73 -5.29 -12.36 -2.57
C ALA A 73 -3.89 -12.35 -1.93
N SER A 74 -2.92 -12.95 -2.58
CA SER A 74 -1.50 -12.96 -2.20
C SER A 74 -0.67 -12.28 -3.26
N ALA A 75 0.37 -11.57 -2.86
CA ALA A 75 1.28 -10.89 -3.76
C ALA A 75 2.74 -11.24 -3.44
N ALA A 76 3.56 -11.43 -4.48
CA ALA A 76 5.01 -11.38 -4.38
C ALA A 76 5.52 -10.22 -5.27
N VAL A 77 6.23 -9.28 -4.68
CA VAL A 77 6.71 -8.06 -5.33
C VAL A 77 8.21 -8.16 -5.58
N LEU A 78 8.62 -7.93 -6.83
CA LEU A 78 10.01 -7.93 -7.23
C LEU A 78 10.37 -6.59 -7.88
N LEU A 79 11.51 -6.03 -7.53
CA LEU A 79 12.10 -4.86 -8.18
C LEU A 79 13.43 -5.25 -8.81
N ASN A 80 13.59 -4.99 -10.11
CA ASN A 80 14.81 -5.31 -10.86
C ASN A 80 15.25 -6.79 -10.71
N GLY A 81 14.26 -7.71 -10.60
CA GLY A 81 14.48 -9.14 -10.40
C GLY A 81 14.72 -9.58 -8.95
N GLN A 82 14.90 -8.67 -8.02
CA GLN A 82 15.05 -8.96 -6.60
C GLN A 82 13.70 -8.93 -5.89
N GLN A 83 13.37 -9.97 -5.13
CA GLN A 83 12.16 -10.00 -4.31
C GLN A 83 12.26 -9.01 -3.15
N LEU A 84 11.29 -8.11 -3.07
CA LEU A 84 11.17 -7.10 -2.01
C LEU A 84 10.39 -7.62 -0.81
N CYS A 85 9.19 -8.12 -1.08
CA CYS A 85 8.27 -8.58 -0.06
C CYS A 85 7.24 -9.54 -0.63
N THR A 86 6.52 -10.22 0.27
CA THR A 86 5.26 -10.90 0.01
C THR A 86 4.18 -10.30 0.90
N HIS A 87 2.93 -10.38 0.46
CA HIS A 87 1.78 -9.91 1.21
C HIS A 87 0.60 -10.84 1.03
N ASP A 88 -0.06 -11.19 2.12
CA ASP A 88 -1.32 -11.93 2.14
C ASP A 88 -2.43 -11.01 2.68
N GLY A 89 -3.53 -10.91 1.93
CA GLY A 89 -4.66 -10.07 2.30
C GLY A 89 -5.01 -9.01 1.25
N GLY A 90 -6.08 -9.27 0.51
CA GLY A 90 -6.45 -8.48 -0.65
C GLY A 90 -6.93 -7.05 -0.37
N TYR A 91 -7.32 -6.74 0.87
CA TYR A 91 -8.04 -5.51 1.19
C TYR A 91 -7.20 -4.49 1.96
N SER A 92 -6.00 -4.85 2.35
CA SER A 92 -5.10 -4.00 3.13
C SER A 92 -4.01 -3.38 2.26
N THR A 93 -3.63 -2.15 2.61
CA THR A 93 -2.44 -1.49 2.07
C THR A 93 -1.18 -2.18 2.59
N PHE A 94 -0.18 -2.31 1.72
CA PHE A 94 1.16 -2.70 2.14
C PHE A 94 2.23 -1.87 1.43
N ARG A 95 3.42 -1.83 2.03
CA ARG A 95 4.53 -0.98 1.59
C ARG A 95 5.85 -1.72 1.62
N ALA A 96 6.76 -1.31 0.75
CA ALA A 96 8.15 -1.76 0.76
C ALA A 96 9.08 -0.58 0.49
N GLU A 97 10.12 -0.41 1.30
CA GLU A 97 11.18 0.56 1.02
C GLU A 97 12.04 0.06 -0.13
N ILE A 98 12.36 0.96 -1.08
CA ILE A 98 13.13 0.65 -2.27
C ILE A 98 14.32 1.58 -2.49
N THR A 99 14.63 2.48 -1.57
CA THR A 99 15.66 3.53 -1.70
C THR A 99 17.00 2.98 -2.21
N GLY A 100 17.50 1.92 -1.56
CA GLY A 100 18.79 1.31 -1.89
C GLY A 100 18.80 0.41 -3.13
N LEU A 101 17.64 0.18 -3.76
CA LEU A 101 17.48 -0.76 -4.88
C LEU A 101 17.16 -0.05 -6.20
N LEU A 102 16.91 1.27 -6.15
CA LEU A 102 16.55 2.06 -7.31
C LEU A 102 17.72 2.19 -8.30
N GLN A 103 17.38 2.00 -9.56
CA GLN A 103 18.19 2.29 -10.73
C GLN A 103 17.57 3.48 -11.49
N ALA A 104 18.25 4.03 -12.50
CA ALA A 104 17.67 5.09 -13.34
C ALA A 104 16.33 4.67 -13.96
N GLU A 105 16.29 3.44 -14.50
CA GLU A 105 15.07 2.77 -14.97
C GLU A 105 14.87 1.49 -14.17
N ASN A 106 13.66 1.26 -13.71
CA ASN A 106 13.31 0.15 -12.85
C ASN A 106 12.23 -0.72 -13.47
N GLN A 107 12.35 -2.02 -13.28
CA GLN A 107 11.30 -2.98 -13.61
C GLN A 107 10.63 -3.49 -12.33
N LEU A 108 9.35 -3.24 -12.21
CA LEU A 108 8.50 -3.73 -11.14
C LEU A 108 7.70 -4.92 -11.64
N THR A 109 7.83 -6.06 -10.98
CA THR A 109 7.06 -7.28 -11.26
C THR A 109 6.25 -7.64 -10.02
N VAL A 110 4.96 -7.93 -10.20
CA VAL A 110 4.06 -8.36 -9.14
C VAL A 110 3.40 -9.65 -9.56
N GLN A 111 3.70 -10.73 -8.87
CA GLN A 111 2.99 -11.99 -9.00
C GLN A 111 1.80 -11.95 -8.05
N VAL A 112 0.61 -12.16 -8.58
CA VAL A 112 -0.65 -12.07 -7.85
C VAL A 112 -1.37 -13.39 -7.94
N ASP A 113 -1.75 -13.95 -6.79
CA ASP A 113 -2.40 -15.25 -6.70
C ASP A 113 -3.70 -15.15 -5.88
N ASN A 114 -4.84 -15.48 -6.51
CA ASN A 114 -6.14 -15.59 -5.84
C ASN A 114 -6.60 -17.04 -5.65
N SER A 115 -5.70 -18.01 -5.75
CA SER A 115 -5.99 -19.41 -5.44
C SER A 115 -6.51 -19.57 -4.02
N VAL A 116 -7.28 -20.62 -3.79
CA VAL A 116 -7.72 -21.01 -2.43
C VAL A 116 -6.49 -21.36 -1.59
N ASN A 117 -6.36 -20.74 -0.44
CA ASN A 117 -5.30 -20.99 0.53
C ASN A 117 -5.84 -20.79 1.96
N ASP A 118 -5.06 -21.16 2.97
CA ASP A 118 -5.42 -21.08 4.39
C ASP A 118 -4.93 -19.79 5.09
N ARG A 119 -4.28 -18.89 4.36
CA ARG A 119 -3.70 -17.66 4.89
C ARG A 119 -4.60 -16.44 4.73
N VAL A 120 -5.50 -16.44 3.73
CA VAL A 120 -6.36 -15.31 3.41
C VAL A 120 -7.83 -15.68 3.61
N TYR A 121 -8.56 -14.89 4.38
CA TYR A 121 -9.99 -15.05 4.61
C TYR A 121 -10.81 -13.90 3.99
N PRO A 122 -12.07 -14.18 3.63
CA PRO A 122 -12.74 -15.47 3.54
C PRO A 122 -12.31 -16.25 2.30
N GLN A 123 -12.50 -17.59 2.29
CA GLN A 123 -12.20 -18.46 1.14
C GLN A 123 -13.45 -18.87 0.35
N LYS A 124 -14.64 -18.74 0.97
CA LYS A 124 -15.94 -18.97 0.37
C LYS A 124 -16.92 -17.90 0.83
N ALA A 125 -17.64 -17.33 -0.11
CA ALA A 125 -18.70 -16.34 0.12
C ALA A 125 -19.58 -16.30 -1.14
N ASP A 126 -20.65 -15.51 -1.08
CA ASP A 126 -21.59 -15.24 -2.18
C ASP A 126 -21.14 -14.10 -3.11
N PHE A 127 -19.84 -13.77 -3.09
CA PHE A 127 -19.23 -12.78 -3.97
C PHE A 127 -17.95 -13.31 -4.60
N THR A 128 -17.55 -12.71 -5.73
CA THR A 128 -16.31 -13.04 -6.45
C THR A 128 -15.08 -12.54 -5.69
N PHE A 129 -14.10 -13.43 -5.50
CA PHE A 129 -12.78 -13.05 -4.98
C PHE A 129 -11.89 -12.58 -6.13
N TYR A 130 -12.10 -11.33 -6.54
CA TYR A 130 -11.43 -10.71 -7.67
C TYR A 130 -9.92 -10.73 -7.52
N GLY A 131 -9.22 -11.46 -8.39
CA GLY A 131 -7.76 -11.46 -8.47
C GLY A 131 -7.24 -10.26 -9.24
N GLY A 132 -6.16 -9.67 -8.77
CA GLY A 132 -5.49 -8.57 -9.47
C GLY A 132 -5.03 -7.44 -8.57
N ILE A 133 -4.47 -6.41 -9.22
CA ILE A 133 -4.12 -5.13 -8.59
C ILE A 133 -5.30 -4.18 -8.81
N TYR A 134 -6.26 -4.22 -7.91
CA TYR A 134 -7.55 -3.54 -8.10
C TYR A 134 -7.67 -2.20 -7.34
N ARG A 135 -6.57 -1.73 -6.78
CA ARG A 135 -6.42 -0.40 -6.18
C ARG A 135 -5.12 0.25 -6.65
N ASP A 136 -4.87 1.45 -6.17
CA ASP A 136 -3.74 2.26 -6.60
C ASP A 136 -2.39 1.64 -6.19
N VAL A 137 -1.41 1.83 -7.07
CA VAL A 137 0.02 1.62 -6.80
C VAL A 137 0.72 2.96 -6.88
N SER A 138 1.57 3.28 -5.89
CA SER A 138 2.21 4.57 -5.79
C SER A 138 3.68 4.48 -5.36
N LEU A 139 4.48 5.42 -5.83
CA LEU A 139 5.78 5.76 -5.26
C LEU A 139 5.60 6.87 -4.23
N LEU A 140 6.13 6.68 -3.04
CA LEU A 140 6.17 7.69 -1.98
C LEU A 140 7.61 8.14 -1.81
N VAL A 141 7.87 9.45 -1.84
CA VAL A 141 9.15 10.03 -1.42
C VAL A 141 8.91 10.75 -0.11
N VAL A 142 9.62 10.37 0.94
CA VAL A 142 9.50 10.95 2.28
C VAL A 142 10.87 11.38 2.79
N ASN A 143 10.92 12.34 3.70
CA ASN A 143 12.16 12.66 4.41
C ASN A 143 12.53 11.48 5.33
N LYS A 144 13.81 11.29 5.65
CA LYS A 144 14.26 10.27 6.60
C LYS A 144 13.65 10.47 7.99
N ASN A 145 13.35 11.73 8.36
CA ASN A 145 12.60 12.04 9.57
C ASN A 145 11.12 12.18 9.20
N HIS A 146 10.32 11.18 9.53
CA HIS A 146 8.90 11.14 9.19
C HIS A 146 8.11 10.28 10.18
N ILE A 147 6.79 10.43 10.17
CA ILE A 147 5.88 9.46 10.83
C ILE A 147 6.02 8.14 10.10
N ALA A 148 6.31 7.07 10.84
CA ALA A 148 6.67 5.77 10.30
C ALA A 148 5.67 5.24 9.27
N LEU A 149 6.20 4.64 8.23
CA LEU A 149 5.45 3.98 7.16
C LEU A 149 5.48 2.46 7.40
N GLY A 150 4.58 1.94 8.20
CA GLY A 150 4.50 0.51 8.47
C GLY A 150 4.20 -0.30 7.21
N HIS A 151 4.76 -1.52 7.17
CA HIS A 151 4.56 -2.45 6.04
C HIS A 151 3.08 -2.68 5.71
N PHE A 152 2.25 -2.82 6.72
CA PHE A 152 0.81 -3.07 6.57
C PHE A 152 -0.05 -1.81 6.35
N GLY A 153 0.58 -0.69 5.99
CA GLY A 153 -0.14 0.52 5.63
C GLY A 153 -0.74 1.29 6.80
N ASP A 154 -0.30 1.00 8.02
CA ASP A 154 -0.73 1.77 9.18
C ASP A 154 -0.35 3.26 9.05
N THR A 155 -1.01 4.10 9.84
CA THR A 155 -0.82 5.55 9.78
C THR A 155 0.39 6.02 10.58
N GLY A 156 0.99 5.14 11.40
CA GLY A 156 2.02 5.50 12.38
C GLY A 156 1.48 6.36 13.55
N VAL A 157 0.17 6.58 13.62
CA VAL A 157 -0.48 7.40 14.65
C VAL A 157 -1.65 6.62 15.23
N LYS A 158 -1.69 6.53 16.56
CA LYS A 158 -2.82 5.96 17.33
C LYS A 158 -3.40 7.02 18.24
N ILE A 159 -4.70 7.23 18.15
CA ILE A 159 -5.45 8.18 18.97
C ILE A 159 -6.40 7.41 19.87
N THR A 160 -6.33 7.66 21.17
CA THR A 160 -7.26 7.12 22.16
C THR A 160 -7.93 8.28 22.88
N SER A 161 -9.24 8.23 23.00
CA SER A 161 -10.02 9.23 23.73
C SER A 161 -10.80 8.61 24.88
N ASP A 162 -10.75 9.26 26.04
CA ASP A 162 -11.57 8.94 27.22
C ASP A 162 -12.49 10.13 27.49
N LEU A 163 -13.80 9.90 27.30
CA LEU A 163 -14.83 10.93 27.43
C LEU A 163 -15.32 11.00 28.87
N LYS A 164 -15.31 12.20 29.43
CA LYS A 164 -15.83 12.53 30.76
C LYS A 164 -16.96 13.55 30.64
N GLU A 165 -17.69 13.75 31.73
CA GLU A 165 -18.74 14.77 31.77
C GLU A 165 -18.12 16.19 31.57
N GLY A 166 -18.37 16.79 30.41
CA GLY A 166 -17.89 18.14 30.07
C GLY A 166 -16.41 18.23 29.62
N SER A 167 -15.69 17.11 29.51
CA SER A 167 -14.30 17.09 29.06
C SER A 167 -13.91 15.77 28.37
N ALA A 168 -12.73 15.73 27.74
CA ALA A 168 -12.15 14.51 27.19
C ALA A 168 -10.63 14.48 27.42
N ASP A 169 -10.10 13.33 27.79
CA ASP A 169 -8.67 13.08 27.74
C ASP A 169 -8.32 12.45 26.40
N ILE A 170 -7.38 13.02 25.68
CA ILE A 170 -6.94 12.53 24.36
C ILE A 170 -5.46 12.16 24.46
N GLN A 171 -5.17 10.89 24.21
CA GLN A 171 -3.81 10.37 24.11
C GLN A 171 -3.48 10.13 22.62
N VAL A 172 -2.32 10.63 22.18
CA VAL A 172 -1.81 10.42 20.83
C VAL A 172 -0.43 9.77 20.92
N GLU A 173 -0.35 8.56 20.39
CA GLU A 173 0.91 7.82 20.24
C GLU A 173 1.33 7.91 18.77
N THR A 174 2.59 8.32 18.52
CA THR A 174 3.11 8.49 17.15
C THR A 174 4.41 7.73 17.00
N LEU A 175 4.46 6.84 16.03
CA LEU A 175 5.71 6.18 15.62
C LEU A 175 6.47 7.11 14.69
N VAL A 176 7.74 7.42 15.01
CA VAL A 176 8.58 8.33 14.24
C VAL A 176 9.87 7.62 13.82
N GLU A 177 10.19 7.68 12.55
CA GLU A 177 11.52 7.34 12.04
C GLU A 177 12.42 8.57 12.00
N GLY A 178 13.71 8.37 12.30
CA GLY A 178 14.68 9.47 12.37
C GLY A 178 14.60 10.26 13.68
N GLU A 179 14.92 11.55 13.62
CA GLU A 179 14.96 12.47 14.77
C GLU A 179 13.91 13.57 14.61
N GLY A 180 13.43 14.11 15.73
CA GLY A 180 12.48 15.22 15.76
C GLY A 180 11.51 15.16 16.94
N SER A 181 10.77 16.23 17.16
CA SER A 181 9.63 16.29 18.06
C SER A 181 8.32 16.17 17.29
N VAL A 182 7.29 15.67 17.97
CA VAL A 182 5.92 15.56 17.44
C VAL A 182 5.06 16.63 18.11
N VAL A 183 4.42 17.44 17.29
CA VAL A 183 3.43 18.42 17.75
C VAL A 183 2.05 17.94 17.31
N VAL A 184 1.14 17.86 18.27
CA VAL A 184 -0.26 17.46 18.06
C VAL A 184 -1.16 18.66 18.32
N GLY A 185 -2.04 18.98 17.39
CA GLY A 185 -3.07 20.02 17.54
C GLY A 185 -4.47 19.39 17.47
N LEU A 186 -5.32 19.72 18.42
CA LEU A 186 -6.74 19.45 18.35
C LEU A 186 -7.45 20.72 17.83
N LEU A 187 -8.22 20.56 16.75
CA LEU A 187 -8.95 21.65 16.13
C LEU A 187 -10.45 21.38 16.25
N ASP A 188 -11.25 22.45 16.36
CA ASP A 188 -12.72 22.37 16.21
C ASP A 188 -13.15 22.25 14.74
N ALA A 189 -14.44 22.20 14.49
CA ALA A 189 -15.01 22.08 13.15
C ALA A 189 -14.73 23.32 12.26
N GLU A 190 -14.49 24.46 12.87
CA GLU A 190 -14.16 25.73 12.23
C GLU A 190 -12.64 25.89 11.99
N GLY A 191 -11.81 24.95 12.49
CA GLY A 191 -10.36 24.94 12.35
C GLY A 191 -9.62 25.73 13.42
N ASN A 192 -10.28 26.17 14.49
CA ASN A 192 -9.62 26.86 15.61
C ASN A 192 -8.93 25.83 16.53
N SER A 193 -7.77 26.22 17.10
CA SER A 193 -7.06 25.36 18.02
C SER A 193 -7.76 25.27 19.38
N VAL A 194 -8.17 24.06 19.75
CA VAL A 194 -8.79 23.73 21.04
C VAL A 194 -7.75 23.31 22.07
N ALA A 195 -6.79 22.49 21.65
CA ALA A 195 -5.70 22.03 22.50
C ALA A 195 -4.43 21.76 21.69
N ARG A 196 -3.27 21.75 22.34
CA ARG A 196 -1.98 21.42 21.74
C ARG A 196 -1.14 20.62 22.74
N GLY A 197 -0.47 19.62 22.20
CA GLY A 197 0.53 18.84 22.94
C GLY A 197 1.83 18.72 22.14
N GLU A 198 2.94 18.53 22.83
CA GLU A 198 4.23 18.24 22.24
C GLU A 198 4.83 17.02 22.95
N GLY A 199 5.36 16.09 22.18
CA GLY A 199 6.00 14.89 22.68
C GLY A 199 7.42 14.75 22.15
N GLU A 200 8.32 14.26 23.02
CA GLU A 200 9.66 13.87 22.64
C GLU A 200 9.68 12.39 22.25
N LYS A 201 10.65 12.01 21.39
CA LYS A 201 10.89 10.61 21.04
C LYS A 201 11.33 9.85 22.29
N THR A 202 10.55 8.86 22.72
CA THR A 202 10.98 7.85 23.69
C THR A 202 11.58 6.67 22.91
N SER A 203 12.79 6.29 23.27
CA SER A 203 13.53 5.14 22.71
C SER A 203 12.95 3.81 23.17
#